data_0fb10b04607b544ebd0334be211b5145
#
_entry.id   0fb10b04607b544ebd0334be211b5145
#
_cell.length_a   1.000
_cell.length_b   1.000
_cell.length_c   1.000
_cell.angle_alpha   90.00
_cell.angle_beta   90.00
_cell.angle_gamma   90.00
#
_symmetry.space_group_name_H-M   'P 1'
#
loop_
_entity.id
_entity.type
_entity.pdbx_description
1 polymer ?
#
loop_
_entity_poly.entity_id
_entity_poly.type
_entity_poly.pdbx_seq_one_letter_code
_entity_poly.pdbx_strand_id
1 'polypeptide(L)'
;LTAMIFTNEEGSEFPPCMMCSGTMAYDYMPERFKENFEYTKMMASRSILTPEVTFGERLAAFPYKGSKANRMSPEKYLALFETHIEQGPILEDAGKDVGIVTCVLGQMLYRVKFHGFAAHAGTFPMKKRHDAFHAAAEALCYLHDEIDKLGHEDLVYTTGEVVIHPCVNTVIPDFFDFSIDVRHENPEVLNQVREILFSLEKREWKG
;
A
#
# COMPACT_ATOMS: atom_id res chain seq x y z
N LEU A 1 -7.79 27.40 20.01
CA LEU A 1 -8.19 26.16 19.39
C LEU A 1 -8.12 26.32 17.86
N THR A 2 -7.48 25.40 17.18
CA THR A 2 -7.40 25.37 15.71
C THR A 2 -8.02 24.07 15.24
N ALA A 3 -8.99 24.12 14.32
CA ALA A 3 -9.52 22.95 13.66
C ALA A 3 -8.79 22.74 12.32
N MET A 4 -8.42 21.51 12.01
CA MET A 4 -7.72 21.14 10.79
C MET A 4 -8.51 20.05 10.06
N ILE A 5 -8.63 20.19 8.73
CA ILE A 5 -9.21 19.17 7.86
C ILE A 5 -8.17 18.89 6.77
N PHE A 6 -7.72 17.63 6.68
CA PHE A 6 -6.69 17.22 5.75
C PHE A 6 -7.27 16.71 4.43
N THR A 7 -6.78 17.23 3.31
CA THR A 7 -7.17 16.81 1.98
C THR A 7 -6.32 15.62 1.53
N ASN A 8 -6.96 14.64 0.89
CA ASN A 8 -6.31 13.43 0.35
C ASN A 8 -5.50 12.67 1.42
N GLU A 9 -6.11 12.48 2.58
CA GLU A 9 -5.49 11.74 3.68
C GLU A 9 -5.32 10.27 3.33
N GLU A 10 -6.38 9.59 2.85
CA GLU A 10 -6.39 8.17 2.50
C GLU A 10 -5.66 7.84 1.17
N GLY A 11 -5.42 8.82 0.32
CA GLY A 11 -4.77 8.61 -0.98
C GLY A 11 -5.57 7.77 -1.97
N SER A 12 -6.89 7.66 -1.77
CA SER A 12 -7.77 6.77 -2.53
C SER A 12 -7.94 7.14 -4.01
N GLU A 13 -7.72 8.38 -4.39
CA GLU A 13 -7.74 8.84 -5.79
C GLU A 13 -6.35 9.26 -6.28
N PHE A 14 -5.55 9.90 -5.43
CA PHE A 14 -4.24 10.43 -5.80
C PHE A 14 -3.15 9.91 -4.86
N PRO A 15 -2.19 9.09 -5.32
CA PRO A 15 -1.03 8.73 -4.52
C PRO A 15 -0.03 9.91 -4.39
N PRO A 16 0.71 10.00 -3.27
CA PRO A 16 0.61 9.20 -2.06
C PRO A 16 -0.56 9.61 -1.16
N CYS A 17 -0.85 8.81 -0.14
CA CYS A 17 -1.75 9.21 0.97
C CYS A 17 -1.13 10.35 1.79
N MET A 18 -1.88 10.93 2.73
CA MET A 18 -1.45 11.98 3.66
C MET A 18 -0.87 13.24 2.99
N MET A 19 -1.28 13.57 1.77
CA MET A 19 -0.70 14.69 1.01
C MET A 19 -0.75 16.02 1.74
N CYS A 20 -1.87 16.35 2.38
CA CYS A 20 -2.02 17.63 3.06
C CYS A 20 -1.19 17.70 4.34
N SER A 21 -1.31 16.70 5.22
CA SER A 21 -0.52 16.63 6.46
C SER A 21 0.98 16.52 6.19
N GLY A 22 1.38 15.72 5.20
CA GLY A 22 2.77 15.61 4.78
C GLY A 22 3.35 16.94 4.26
N THR A 23 2.57 17.68 3.44
CA THR A 23 3.00 19.02 3.00
C THR A 23 3.11 20.00 4.16
N MET A 24 2.17 19.93 5.12
CA MET A 24 2.17 20.79 6.28
C MET A 24 3.37 20.53 7.20
N ALA A 25 3.74 19.25 7.37
CA ALA A 25 4.86 18.79 8.19
C ALA A 25 6.21 18.72 7.44
N TYR A 26 6.26 19.11 6.16
CA TYR A 26 7.40 18.90 5.26
C TYR A 26 8.75 19.31 5.85
N ASP A 27 8.81 20.46 6.51
CA ASP A 27 10.05 21.02 7.05
C ASP A 27 10.57 20.23 8.28
N TYR A 28 9.73 19.41 8.89
CA TYR A 28 10.00 18.64 10.12
C TYR A 28 10.15 17.14 9.90
N MET A 29 9.84 16.65 8.68
CA MET A 29 9.96 15.22 8.41
C MET A 29 11.39 14.81 8.04
N PRO A 30 11.78 13.54 8.28
CA PRO A 30 13.04 13.00 7.84
C PRO A 30 13.22 13.08 6.32
N GLU A 31 14.45 13.38 5.85
CA GLU A 31 14.77 13.55 4.43
C GLU A 31 14.27 12.39 3.54
N ARG A 32 14.36 11.15 4.02
CA ARG A 32 13.92 9.94 3.29
C ARG A 32 12.44 9.96 2.88
N PHE A 33 11.60 10.79 3.53
CA PHE A 33 10.18 10.90 3.21
C PHE A 33 9.85 12.15 2.39
N LYS A 34 10.73 13.16 2.36
CA LYS A 34 10.48 14.44 1.69
C LYS A 34 10.19 14.30 0.20
N GLU A 35 10.84 13.35 -0.45
CA GLU A 35 10.61 13.11 -1.87
C GLU A 35 9.16 12.81 -2.21
N ASN A 36 8.45 12.10 -1.33
CA ASN A 36 7.03 11.75 -1.53
C ASN A 36 6.10 12.96 -1.39
N PHE A 37 6.51 13.98 -0.63
CA PHE A 37 5.73 15.18 -0.32
C PHE A 37 6.30 16.45 -0.97
N GLU A 38 7.15 16.29 -1.99
CA GLU A 38 7.61 17.40 -2.79
C GLU A 38 6.42 17.99 -3.56
N TYR A 39 6.23 19.31 -3.42
CA TYR A 39 5.01 19.99 -3.87
C TYR A 39 4.70 19.78 -5.35
N THR A 40 5.71 19.90 -6.21
CA THR A 40 5.52 19.74 -7.67
C THR A 40 5.15 18.31 -8.04
N LYS A 41 5.75 17.31 -7.40
CA LYS A 41 5.41 15.91 -7.58
C LYS A 41 3.97 15.62 -7.16
N MET A 42 3.58 16.10 -5.98
CA MET A 42 2.20 15.90 -5.50
C MET A 42 1.18 16.55 -6.43
N MET A 43 1.43 17.79 -6.87
CA MET A 43 0.52 18.49 -7.78
C MET A 43 0.41 17.81 -9.14
N ALA A 44 1.46 17.09 -9.58
CA ALA A 44 1.50 16.31 -10.81
C ALA A 44 0.97 14.87 -10.65
N SER A 45 0.66 14.44 -9.42
CA SER A 45 0.10 13.11 -9.16
C SER A 45 -1.20 12.91 -9.95
N ARG A 46 -1.31 11.79 -10.66
CA ARG A 46 -2.47 11.49 -11.51
C ARG A 46 -3.50 10.67 -10.75
N SER A 47 -4.76 10.95 -11.04
CA SER A 47 -5.88 10.17 -10.52
C SER A 47 -5.76 8.71 -10.98
N ILE A 48 -5.94 7.76 -10.05
CA ILE A 48 -6.05 6.34 -10.39
C ILE A 48 -7.40 5.99 -11.05
N LEU A 49 -8.41 6.86 -10.89
CA LEU A 49 -9.75 6.69 -11.45
C LEU A 49 -9.87 7.35 -12.83
N THR A 50 -9.23 8.51 -13.02
CA THR A 50 -9.24 9.32 -14.25
C THR A 50 -7.81 9.80 -14.54
N PRO A 51 -6.95 8.95 -15.16
CA PRO A 51 -5.51 9.22 -15.30
C PRO A 51 -5.12 10.50 -16.04
N GLU A 52 -6.06 11.09 -16.80
CA GLU A 52 -5.88 12.40 -17.45
C GLU A 52 -5.94 13.58 -16.49
N VAL A 53 -6.51 13.40 -15.27
CA VAL A 53 -6.67 14.45 -14.25
C VAL A 53 -5.54 14.39 -13.24
N THR A 54 -4.94 15.54 -12.94
CA THR A 54 -3.94 15.67 -11.88
C THR A 54 -4.55 16.15 -10.57
N PHE A 55 -3.86 15.86 -9.45
CA PHE A 55 -4.25 16.38 -8.14
C PHE A 55 -4.30 17.92 -8.15
N GLY A 56 -3.34 18.57 -8.82
CA GLY A 56 -3.28 20.03 -8.94
C GLY A 56 -4.52 20.62 -9.62
N GLU A 57 -5.00 20.00 -10.70
CA GLU A 57 -6.22 20.41 -11.39
C GLU A 57 -7.46 20.20 -10.51
N ARG A 58 -7.55 19.05 -9.84
CA ARG A 58 -8.64 18.76 -8.92
C ARG A 58 -8.68 19.75 -7.76
N LEU A 59 -7.50 20.01 -7.15
CA LEU A 59 -7.37 20.97 -6.04
C LEU A 59 -7.66 22.41 -6.48
N ALA A 60 -7.30 22.80 -7.70
CA ALA A 60 -7.59 24.14 -8.21
C ALA A 60 -9.09 24.41 -8.36
N ALA A 61 -9.88 23.38 -8.64
CA ALA A 61 -11.35 23.47 -8.70
C ALA A 61 -12.00 23.47 -7.30
N PHE A 62 -11.25 23.22 -6.22
CA PHE A 62 -11.78 23.13 -4.88
C PHE A 62 -11.66 24.46 -4.13
N PRO A 63 -12.73 24.92 -3.42
CA PRO A 63 -12.75 26.26 -2.83
C PRO A 63 -11.80 26.43 -1.62
N TYR A 64 -11.29 25.33 -1.07
CA TYR A 64 -10.46 25.33 0.13
C TYR A 64 -8.98 25.06 -0.14
N LYS A 65 -8.48 25.45 -1.31
CA LYS A 65 -7.06 25.40 -1.62
C LYS A 65 -6.28 26.23 -0.59
N GLY A 66 -5.41 25.56 0.17
CA GLY A 66 -4.58 26.20 1.18
C GLY A 66 -3.45 27.06 0.60
N SER A 67 -2.64 27.61 1.48
CA SER A 67 -1.46 28.40 1.14
C SER A 67 -0.25 27.99 1.97
N LYS A 68 0.94 28.51 1.64
CA LYS A 68 2.16 28.28 2.44
C LYS A 68 2.02 28.78 3.90
N ALA A 69 1.11 29.71 4.17
CA ALA A 69 0.84 30.19 5.52
C ALA A 69 0.20 29.13 6.43
N ASN A 70 -0.35 28.05 5.84
CA ASN A 70 -0.93 26.92 6.56
C ASN A 70 0.10 25.86 6.98
N ARG A 71 1.39 26.08 6.73
CA ARG A 71 2.41 25.14 7.17
C ARG A 71 2.47 25.03 8.69
N MET A 72 2.77 23.83 9.16
CA MET A 72 2.90 23.54 10.58
C MET A 72 4.04 24.36 11.18
N SER A 73 3.79 24.83 12.41
CA SER A 73 4.75 25.52 13.25
C SER A 73 4.58 24.94 14.65
N PRO A 74 5.30 23.83 14.97
CA PRO A 74 5.06 23.03 16.18
C PRO A 74 5.10 23.86 17.47
N GLU A 75 5.93 24.90 17.52
CA GLU A 75 6.05 25.80 18.65
C GLU A 75 4.79 26.60 18.98
N LYS A 76 3.80 26.61 18.07
CA LYS A 76 2.51 27.30 18.27
C LYS A 76 1.46 26.40 18.91
N TYR A 77 1.72 25.10 19.06
CA TYR A 77 0.74 24.13 19.51
C TYR A 77 1.26 23.36 20.72
N LEU A 78 0.40 23.16 21.70
CA LEU A 78 0.70 22.34 22.87
C LEU A 78 0.42 20.85 22.63
N ALA A 79 -0.61 20.57 21.84
CA ALA A 79 -1.04 19.21 21.54
C ALA A 79 -1.86 19.16 20.25
N LEU A 80 -1.90 18.01 19.62
CA LEU A 80 -2.82 17.65 18.54
C LEU A 80 -3.73 16.54 19.05
N PHE A 81 -5.02 16.70 18.79
CA PHE A 81 -6.03 15.67 19.00
C PHE A 81 -6.62 15.31 17.64
N GLU A 82 -6.64 14.04 17.33
CA GLU A 82 -7.27 13.52 16.13
C GLU A 82 -8.32 12.49 16.53
N THR A 83 -9.55 12.71 16.07
CA THR A 83 -10.65 11.77 16.23
C THR A 83 -10.74 10.95 14.96
N HIS A 84 -10.56 9.66 15.06
CA HIS A 84 -10.55 8.73 13.94
C HIS A 84 -11.53 7.58 14.18
N ILE A 85 -12.15 7.06 13.13
CA ILE A 85 -12.91 5.82 13.20
C ILE A 85 -11.91 4.64 13.34
N GLU A 86 -12.31 3.56 14.01
CA GLU A 86 -11.42 2.41 14.20
C GLU A 86 -11.07 1.70 12.87
N GLN A 87 -11.96 1.74 11.91
CA GLN A 87 -11.90 0.97 10.65
C GLN A 87 -11.79 -0.54 10.90
N GLY A 88 -12.37 -1.01 12.00
CA GLY A 88 -12.35 -2.39 12.44
C GLY A 88 -13.45 -2.66 13.48
N PRO A 89 -13.64 -3.91 13.90
CA PRO A 89 -14.76 -4.31 14.77
C PRO A 89 -14.39 -4.39 16.26
N ILE A 90 -13.13 -4.15 16.66
CA ILE A 90 -12.63 -4.53 18.00
C ILE A 90 -13.33 -3.75 19.12
N LEU A 91 -13.53 -2.44 18.94
CA LEU A 91 -14.21 -1.62 19.94
C LEU A 91 -15.71 -1.96 20.02
N GLU A 92 -16.35 -2.19 18.86
CA GLU A 92 -17.75 -2.60 18.79
C GLU A 92 -17.95 -3.94 19.49
N ASP A 93 -17.14 -4.96 19.18
CA ASP A 93 -17.17 -6.29 19.80
C ASP A 93 -16.92 -6.23 21.32
N ALA A 94 -16.07 -5.29 21.76
CA ALA A 94 -15.81 -5.04 23.16
C ALA A 94 -16.87 -4.15 23.85
N GLY A 95 -17.86 -3.63 23.13
CA GLY A 95 -18.89 -2.72 23.63
C GLY A 95 -18.32 -1.40 24.13
N LYS A 96 -17.29 -0.86 23.42
CA LYS A 96 -16.61 0.40 23.76
C LYS A 96 -16.93 1.48 22.74
N ASP A 97 -17.24 2.68 23.22
CA ASP A 97 -17.52 3.83 22.37
C ASP A 97 -16.25 4.57 21.93
N VAL A 98 -15.17 4.46 22.71
CA VAL A 98 -13.90 5.17 22.47
C VAL A 98 -12.72 4.28 22.87
N GLY A 99 -11.68 4.30 22.03
CA GLY A 99 -10.37 3.73 22.31
C GLY A 99 -9.27 4.80 22.30
N ILE A 100 -8.25 4.63 23.12
CA ILE A 100 -7.04 5.45 23.07
C ILE A 100 -5.98 4.67 22.31
N VAL A 101 -5.50 5.24 21.19
CA VAL A 101 -4.43 4.62 20.39
C VAL A 101 -3.13 4.62 21.19
N THR A 102 -2.54 3.46 21.38
CA THR A 102 -1.29 3.28 22.12
C THR A 102 -0.10 3.01 21.22
N CYS A 103 -0.34 2.51 20.01
CA CYS A 103 0.69 2.29 18.99
C CYS A 103 0.12 2.45 17.58
N VAL A 104 1.01 2.62 16.61
CA VAL A 104 0.70 2.55 15.18
C VAL A 104 1.47 1.36 14.62
N LEU A 105 0.79 0.51 13.85
CA LEU A 105 1.41 -0.65 13.24
C LEU A 105 2.49 -0.24 12.24
N GLY A 106 3.62 -0.91 12.27
CA GLY A 106 4.58 -0.87 11.18
C GLY A 106 3.97 -1.49 9.94
N GLN A 107 4.26 -0.92 8.77
CA GLN A 107 3.76 -1.39 7.48
C GLN A 107 4.91 -1.68 6.52
N MET A 108 4.80 -2.80 5.79
CA MET A 108 5.64 -3.11 4.65
C MET A 108 4.75 -3.40 3.45
N LEU A 109 5.03 -2.75 2.33
CA LEU A 109 4.34 -2.99 1.07
C LEU A 109 5.37 -3.47 0.03
N TYR A 110 5.15 -4.66 -0.51
CA TYR A 110 5.99 -5.24 -1.56
C TYR A 110 5.17 -5.55 -2.81
N ARG A 111 5.87 -5.63 -3.93
CA ARG A 111 5.34 -6.18 -5.18
C ARG A 111 6.21 -7.35 -5.61
N VAL A 112 5.55 -8.47 -5.88
CA VAL A 112 6.20 -9.71 -6.32
C VAL A 112 5.79 -9.93 -7.77
N LYS A 113 6.79 -10.10 -8.65
CA LYS A 113 6.61 -10.18 -10.10
C LYS A 113 7.10 -11.51 -10.62
N PHE A 114 6.28 -12.13 -11.47
CA PHE A 114 6.60 -13.34 -12.18
C PHE A 114 6.60 -13.08 -13.69
N HIS A 115 7.62 -13.59 -14.36
CA HIS A 115 7.76 -13.50 -15.80
C HIS A 115 7.71 -14.91 -16.38
N GLY A 116 6.89 -15.08 -17.41
CA GLY A 116 6.69 -16.34 -18.13
C GLY A 116 6.80 -16.14 -19.63
N PHE A 117 6.04 -16.91 -20.37
CA PHE A 117 6.03 -16.88 -21.83
C PHE A 117 4.62 -17.04 -22.38
N ALA A 118 4.14 -16.03 -23.13
CA ALA A 118 2.82 -16.06 -23.75
C ALA A 118 2.74 -17.06 -24.89
N ALA A 119 1.77 -17.96 -24.83
CA ALA A 119 1.50 -18.92 -25.88
C ALA A 119 0.01 -19.30 -25.91
N HIS A 120 -0.42 -19.99 -26.96
CA HIS A 120 -1.81 -20.41 -27.12
C HIS A 120 -2.19 -21.47 -26.06
N ALA A 121 -3.22 -21.21 -25.28
CA ALA A 121 -3.63 -22.06 -24.15
C ALA A 121 -4.02 -23.50 -24.55
N GLY A 122 -4.59 -23.70 -25.76
CA GLY A 122 -5.08 -25.00 -26.20
C GLY A 122 -4.05 -25.89 -26.90
N THR A 123 -3.02 -25.31 -27.53
CA THR A 123 -2.07 -26.06 -28.37
C THR A 123 -0.68 -26.14 -27.78
N PHE A 124 -0.30 -25.26 -26.86
CA PHE A 124 1.04 -25.29 -26.27
C PHE A 124 1.12 -26.32 -25.14
N PRO A 125 2.01 -27.33 -25.22
CA PRO A 125 2.06 -28.45 -24.27
C PRO A 125 2.37 -28.01 -22.85
N MET A 126 1.69 -28.59 -21.84
CA MET A 126 1.88 -28.26 -20.40
C MET A 126 3.35 -28.28 -19.96
N LYS A 127 4.11 -29.31 -20.38
CA LYS A 127 5.52 -29.49 -19.99
C LYS A 127 6.48 -28.41 -20.53
N LYS A 128 6.02 -27.56 -21.44
CA LYS A 128 6.83 -26.50 -22.08
C LYS A 128 6.36 -25.10 -21.68
N ARG A 129 5.36 -25.02 -20.80
CA ARG A 129 4.82 -23.74 -20.36
C ARG A 129 5.76 -23.07 -19.36
N HIS A 130 5.79 -21.77 -19.45
CA HIS A 130 6.28 -20.87 -18.42
C HIS A 130 5.13 -19.92 -18.10
N ASP A 131 4.21 -20.40 -17.26
CA ASP A 131 2.96 -19.71 -16.92
C ASP A 131 3.18 -18.86 -15.66
N ALA A 132 3.27 -17.53 -15.85
CA ALA A 132 3.53 -16.60 -14.77
C ALA A 132 2.44 -16.63 -13.68
N PHE A 133 1.18 -16.89 -14.06
CA PHE A 133 0.10 -16.99 -13.08
C PHE A 133 0.20 -18.27 -12.25
N HIS A 134 0.52 -19.40 -12.88
CA HIS A 134 0.67 -20.67 -12.16
C HIS A 134 1.82 -20.59 -11.14
N ALA A 135 2.97 -20.07 -11.56
CA ALA A 135 4.12 -19.86 -10.67
C ALA A 135 3.76 -18.90 -9.51
N ALA A 136 3.08 -17.79 -9.80
CA ALA A 136 2.66 -16.82 -8.79
C ALA A 136 1.64 -17.41 -7.80
N ALA A 137 0.68 -18.21 -8.26
CA ALA A 137 -0.29 -18.88 -7.41
C ALA A 137 0.37 -19.85 -6.42
N GLU A 138 1.33 -20.65 -6.88
CA GLU A 138 2.12 -21.56 -6.03
C GLU A 138 2.94 -20.75 -4.99
N ALA A 139 3.59 -19.67 -5.43
CA ALA A 139 4.37 -18.79 -4.55
C ALA A 139 3.50 -18.08 -3.52
N LEU A 140 2.30 -17.65 -3.88
CA LEU A 140 1.37 -16.98 -2.98
C LEU A 140 0.86 -17.95 -1.90
N CYS A 141 0.50 -19.18 -2.27
CA CYS A 141 0.12 -20.21 -1.28
C CYS A 141 1.29 -20.50 -0.32
N TYR A 142 2.49 -20.70 -0.87
CA TYR A 142 3.68 -20.90 -0.04
C TYR A 142 3.94 -19.72 0.91
N LEU A 143 3.81 -18.48 0.42
CA LEU A 143 4.01 -17.28 1.21
C LEU A 143 3.04 -17.22 2.40
N HIS A 144 1.75 -17.47 2.16
CA HIS A 144 0.74 -17.51 3.21
C HIS A 144 1.04 -18.62 4.24
N ASP A 145 1.35 -19.83 3.77
CA ASP A 145 1.67 -20.95 4.66
C ASP A 145 2.88 -20.66 5.56
N GLU A 146 3.92 -20.00 5.04
CA GLU A 146 5.11 -19.65 5.83
C GLU A 146 4.85 -18.49 6.80
N ILE A 147 4.05 -17.50 6.41
CA ILE A 147 3.65 -16.42 7.30
C ILE A 147 2.80 -16.96 8.46
N ASP A 148 1.83 -17.83 8.16
CA ASP A 148 0.95 -18.41 9.19
C ASP A 148 1.73 -19.26 10.20
N LYS A 149 2.81 -19.94 9.77
CA LYS A 149 3.70 -20.71 10.66
C LYS A 149 4.45 -19.85 11.69
N LEU A 150 4.56 -18.54 11.46
CA LEU A 150 5.15 -17.64 12.46
C LEU A 150 4.30 -17.57 13.75
N GLY A 151 2.99 -17.85 13.66
CA GLY A 151 2.09 -17.97 14.79
C GLY A 151 1.81 -16.65 15.52
N HIS A 152 1.93 -15.52 14.86
CA HIS A 152 1.60 -14.19 15.41
C HIS A 152 0.14 -13.85 15.11
N GLU A 153 -0.72 -13.88 16.13
CA GLU A 153 -2.16 -13.64 15.99
C GLU A 153 -2.50 -12.21 15.53
N ASP A 154 -1.65 -11.24 15.88
CA ASP A 154 -1.83 -9.82 15.53
C ASP A 154 -1.19 -9.44 14.19
N LEU A 155 -0.54 -10.39 13.51
CA LEU A 155 0.04 -10.16 12.19
C LEU A 155 -1.06 -10.15 11.14
N VAL A 156 -1.21 -9.03 10.45
CA VAL A 156 -2.15 -8.92 9.33
C VAL A 156 -1.42 -8.72 8.01
N TYR A 157 -1.89 -9.41 6.97
CA TYR A 157 -1.34 -9.28 5.64
C TYR A 157 -2.41 -9.43 4.56
N THR A 158 -2.25 -8.74 3.44
CA THR A 158 -3.25 -8.68 2.38
C THR A 158 -2.60 -8.58 1.00
N THR A 159 -3.10 -9.36 0.04
CA THR A 159 -2.84 -9.18 -1.39
C THR A 159 -3.97 -8.34 -1.98
N GLY A 160 -3.75 -7.03 -2.11
CA GLY A 160 -4.79 -6.06 -2.49
C GLY A 160 -4.81 -5.70 -3.97
N GLU A 161 -3.68 -5.85 -4.67
CA GLU A 161 -3.56 -5.56 -6.10
C GLU A 161 -2.99 -6.74 -6.85
N VAL A 162 -3.53 -6.98 -8.05
CA VAL A 162 -3.06 -8.01 -8.97
C VAL A 162 -3.04 -7.45 -10.38
N VAL A 163 -1.96 -7.70 -11.12
CA VAL A 163 -1.85 -7.38 -12.54
C VAL A 163 -1.46 -8.64 -13.30
N ILE A 164 -2.19 -8.97 -14.34
CA ILE A 164 -1.94 -10.11 -15.22
C ILE A 164 -1.87 -9.66 -16.68
N HIS A 165 -0.92 -10.16 -17.44
CA HIS A 165 -0.79 -9.91 -18.86
C HIS A 165 -0.63 -11.22 -19.63
N PRO A 166 -1.26 -11.34 -20.82
CA PRO A 166 -2.10 -10.36 -21.53
C PRO A 166 -3.56 -10.34 -21.06
N CYS A 167 -3.95 -11.06 -20.00
CA CYS A 167 -5.30 -11.12 -19.46
C CYS A 167 -6.34 -11.58 -20.50
N VAL A 168 -6.02 -12.61 -21.28
CA VAL A 168 -6.85 -13.20 -22.32
C VAL A 168 -7.04 -14.69 -22.04
N ASN A 169 -8.27 -15.17 -21.98
CA ASN A 169 -8.61 -16.55 -21.60
C ASN A 169 -8.02 -17.66 -22.47
N THR A 170 -7.56 -17.35 -23.68
CA THR A 170 -6.95 -18.30 -24.62
C THR A 170 -5.43 -18.19 -24.72
N VAL A 171 -4.79 -17.39 -23.86
CA VAL A 171 -3.35 -17.13 -23.86
C VAL A 171 -2.76 -17.44 -22.47
N ILE A 172 -1.66 -18.15 -22.43
CA ILE A 172 -0.87 -18.41 -21.22
C ILE A 172 -0.29 -17.06 -20.74
N PRO A 173 -0.46 -16.65 -19.48
CA PRO A 173 0.11 -15.40 -18.98
C PRO A 173 1.65 -15.39 -19.01
N ASP A 174 2.22 -14.31 -19.54
CA ASP A 174 3.66 -14.07 -19.54
C ASP A 174 4.12 -13.13 -18.41
N PHE A 175 3.16 -12.50 -17.73
CA PHE A 175 3.44 -11.63 -16.59
C PHE A 175 2.34 -11.72 -15.56
N PHE A 176 2.73 -11.81 -14.29
CA PHE A 176 1.87 -11.69 -13.13
C PHE A 176 2.57 -10.89 -12.04
N ASP A 177 1.86 -9.93 -11.46
CA ASP A 177 2.36 -9.06 -10.41
C ASP A 177 1.29 -8.96 -9.32
N PHE A 178 1.68 -9.13 -8.06
CA PHE A 178 0.80 -8.90 -6.93
C PHE A 178 1.46 -8.06 -5.84
N SER A 179 0.65 -7.29 -5.13
CA SER A 179 1.09 -6.60 -3.92
C SER A 179 0.93 -7.50 -2.70
N ILE A 180 1.76 -7.30 -1.70
CA ILE A 180 1.57 -7.81 -0.35
C ILE A 180 1.80 -6.68 0.64
N ASP A 181 0.74 -6.29 1.36
CA ASP A 181 0.76 -5.36 2.49
C ASP A 181 0.84 -6.19 3.77
N VAL A 182 1.82 -5.92 4.60
CA VAL A 182 2.06 -6.62 5.86
C VAL A 182 2.16 -5.61 6.98
N ARG A 183 1.44 -5.84 8.07
CA ARG A 183 1.41 -4.92 9.21
C ARG A 183 1.54 -5.66 10.53
N HIS A 184 2.38 -5.11 11.41
CA HIS A 184 2.55 -5.58 12.79
C HIS A 184 3.22 -4.49 13.63
N GLU A 185 2.97 -4.47 14.97
CA GLU A 185 3.60 -3.51 15.88
C GLU A 185 5.10 -3.79 16.11
N ASN A 186 5.50 -5.07 16.09
CA ASN A 186 6.88 -5.49 16.33
C ASN A 186 7.69 -5.55 15.02
N PRO A 187 8.78 -4.73 14.89
CA PRO A 187 9.63 -4.74 13.70
C PRO A 187 10.31 -6.09 13.41
N GLU A 188 10.57 -6.91 14.44
CA GLU A 188 11.19 -8.22 14.25
C GLU A 188 10.26 -9.19 13.53
N VAL A 189 8.95 -9.13 13.79
CA VAL A 189 7.95 -9.92 13.06
C VAL A 189 7.89 -9.49 11.60
N LEU A 190 7.91 -8.19 11.34
CA LEU A 190 7.99 -7.66 9.97
C LEU A 190 9.27 -8.12 9.26
N ASN A 191 10.41 -8.16 9.96
CA ASN A 191 11.66 -8.68 9.41
C ASN A 191 11.57 -10.18 9.07
N GLN A 192 10.91 -10.99 9.89
CA GLN A 192 10.68 -12.41 9.61
C GLN A 192 9.88 -12.59 8.31
N VAL A 193 8.79 -11.82 8.13
CA VAL A 193 8.00 -11.85 6.89
C VAL A 193 8.83 -11.38 5.70
N ARG A 194 9.68 -10.37 5.86
CA ARG A 194 10.59 -9.91 4.81
C ARG A 194 11.54 -11.03 4.35
N GLU A 195 12.12 -11.78 5.29
CA GLU A 195 13.00 -12.90 4.95
C GLU A 195 12.26 -14.01 4.17
N ILE A 196 11.00 -14.29 4.54
CA ILE A 196 10.16 -15.21 3.79
C ILE A 196 9.92 -14.69 2.36
N LEU A 197 9.57 -13.41 2.20
CA LEU A 197 9.39 -12.78 0.89
C LEU A 197 10.63 -12.88 0.02
N PHE A 198 11.81 -12.55 0.54
CA PHE A 198 13.05 -12.67 -0.21
C PHE A 198 13.47 -14.11 -0.48
N SER A 199 12.95 -15.08 0.27
CA SER A 199 13.18 -16.50 -0.01
C SER A 199 12.51 -16.97 -1.31
N LEU A 200 11.46 -16.24 -1.77
CA LEU A 200 10.76 -16.58 -3.02
C LEU A 200 11.70 -16.57 -4.24
N GLU A 201 12.66 -15.64 -4.27
CA GLU A 201 13.64 -15.53 -5.37
C GLU A 201 14.60 -16.74 -5.46
N LYS A 202 14.75 -17.50 -4.36
CA LYS A 202 15.67 -18.64 -4.27
C LYS A 202 15.01 -19.97 -4.61
N ARG A 203 13.75 -19.95 -4.96
CA ARG A 203 12.93 -21.14 -5.24
C ARG A 203 12.60 -21.25 -6.72
N GLU A 204 12.50 -22.48 -7.20
CA GLU A 204 11.90 -22.77 -8.50
C GLU A 204 10.40 -22.97 -8.35
N TRP A 205 9.63 -22.33 -9.20
CA TRP A 205 8.18 -22.37 -9.21
C TRP A 205 7.70 -23.11 -10.48
N LYS A 206 6.65 -23.90 -10.33
CA LYS A 206 6.07 -24.66 -11.44
C LYS A 206 5.21 -23.73 -12.31
N GLY A 207 5.82 -23.08 -13.27
CA GLY A 207 5.12 -22.17 -14.18
C GLY A 207 5.57 -22.27 -15.62
#